data_e360b86edc441b92ca97347bcc34b5f6
#
_entry.id   e360b86edc441b92ca97347bcc34b5f6
#
_cell.length_a   1.000
_cell.length_b   1.000
_cell.length_c   1.000
_cell.angle_alpha   90.00
_cell.angle_beta   90.00
_cell.angle_gamma   90.00
#
_symmetry.space_group_name_H-M   'P 1'
#
loop_
_entity.id
_entity.type
_entity.pdbx_description
1 polymer ?
#
loop_
_entity_poly.entity_id
_entity_poly.type
_entity_poly.pdbx_seq_one_letter_code
_entity_poly.pdbx_strand_id
1 'polypeptide(L)' 'MIYEMKTAVAIYVDRSRQQWVVRDQEGNFWLVPSTENPWENRQPFHPTEETELEPVPGHYRCMLDLPF' A
#
# COMPACT_ATOMS: atom_id res chain seq x y z
N MET A 1 -16.33 16.91 20.49
CA MET A 1 -15.04 16.25 20.37
C MET A 1 -14.74 15.97 18.90
N ILE A 2 -13.56 16.37 18.49
CA ILE A 2 -13.17 16.21 17.11
C ILE A 2 -12.28 14.98 16.97
N TYR A 3 -12.72 14.06 16.14
CA TYR A 3 -11.90 12.92 15.78
C TYR A 3 -11.21 13.20 14.47
N GLU A 4 -9.91 13.12 14.48
CA GLU A 4 -9.20 13.02 13.23
C GLU A 4 -9.41 11.63 12.70
N MET A 5 -10.24 11.52 11.70
CA MET A 5 -10.39 10.24 11.01
C MET A 5 -9.25 10.10 10.02
N LYS A 6 -8.16 9.54 10.50
CA LYS A 6 -7.08 9.20 9.60
C LYS A 6 -7.51 7.98 8.78
N THR A 7 -7.28 8.06 7.50
CA THR A 7 -7.52 6.93 6.63
C THR A 7 -6.66 5.76 7.10
N ALA A 8 -7.28 4.61 7.29
CA ALA A 8 -6.53 3.43 7.70
C ALA A 8 -5.56 3.02 6.59
N VAL A 9 -4.37 2.61 7.00
CA VAL A 9 -3.40 2.03 6.08
C VAL A 9 -3.95 0.73 5.53
N ALA A 10 -3.87 0.53 4.23
CA ALA A 10 -4.33 -0.69 3.59
C ALA A 10 -3.26 -1.22 2.66
N ILE A 11 -3.16 -2.54 2.60
CA ILE A 11 -2.20 -3.22 1.75
C ILE A 11 -2.98 -4.00 0.70
N TYR A 12 -2.54 -3.87 -0.54
CA TYR A 12 -3.17 -4.53 -1.68
C TYR A 12 -2.14 -5.26 -2.51
N VAL A 13 -2.60 -6.22 -3.26
CA VAL A 13 -1.82 -6.84 -4.34
C VAL A 13 -2.44 -6.43 -5.67
N ASP A 14 -1.61 -5.90 -6.56
CA ASP A 14 -2.03 -5.66 -7.94
C ASP A 14 -1.86 -6.95 -8.71
N ARG A 15 -2.96 -7.63 -8.98
CA ARG A 15 -2.95 -8.94 -9.61
C ARG A 15 -2.47 -8.90 -11.05
N SER A 16 -2.73 -7.80 -11.74
CA SER A 16 -2.33 -7.69 -13.14
C SER A 16 -0.82 -7.59 -13.30
N ARG A 17 -0.13 -7.05 -12.29
CA ARG A 17 1.32 -6.85 -12.33
C ARG A 17 2.06 -7.64 -11.27
N GLN A 18 1.31 -8.32 -10.39
CA GLN A 18 1.87 -9.08 -9.26
C GLN A 18 2.79 -8.23 -8.39
N GLN A 19 2.30 -7.06 -8.03
CA GLN A 19 3.05 -6.09 -7.24
C GLN A 19 2.27 -5.70 -5.99
N TRP A 20 3.00 -5.26 -4.96
CA TRP A 20 2.39 -4.78 -3.74
C TRP A 20 2.06 -3.30 -3.87
N VAL A 21 0.88 -2.92 -3.43
CA VAL A 21 0.44 -1.54 -3.39
C VAL A 21 -0.02 -1.21 -1.98
N VAL A 22 0.43 -0.10 -1.45
CA VAL A 22 0.06 0.35 -0.10
C VAL A 22 -0.65 1.68 -0.20
N ARG A 23 -1.78 1.80 0.49
CA ARG A 23 -2.45 3.09 0.66
C ARG A 23 -2.05 3.62 2.03
N ASP A 24 -1.47 4.82 2.06
CA ASP A 24 -1.02 5.43 3.30
C ASP A 24 -2.17 6.12 4.05
N GLN A 25 -1.83 6.77 5.16
CA GLN A 25 -2.81 7.44 6.01
C GLN A 25 -3.46 8.65 5.33
N GLU A 26 -2.82 9.18 4.32
CA GLU A 26 -3.34 10.33 3.56
C GLU A 26 -4.18 9.90 2.36
N GLY A 27 -4.27 8.61 2.12
CA GLY A 27 -5.03 8.07 0.99
C GLY A 27 -4.23 7.95 -0.30
N ASN A 28 -2.94 8.18 -0.25
CA ASN A 28 -2.07 8.02 -1.43
C ASN A 28 -1.68 6.58 -1.62
N PHE A 29 -1.60 6.16 -2.87
CA PHE A 29 -1.19 4.81 -3.22
C PHE A 29 0.29 4.80 -3.59
N TRP A 30 0.98 3.77 -3.14
CA TRP A 30 2.40 3.58 -3.39
C TRP A 30 2.66 2.18 -3.89
N LEU A 31 3.47 2.09 -4.94
CA LEU A 31 3.96 0.81 -5.43
C LEU A 31 5.19 0.43 -4.63
N VAL A 32 5.13 -0.72 -3.97
CA VAL A 32 6.20 -1.17 -3.08
C VAL A 32 6.89 -2.37 -3.71
N PRO A 33 8.16 -2.24 -4.09
CA PRO A 33 8.89 -3.34 -4.72
C PRO A 33 9.27 -4.41 -3.71
N SER A 34 9.52 -5.64 -4.21
CA SER A 34 9.99 -6.76 -3.39
C SER A 34 11.50 -6.75 -3.33
N THR A 35 12.05 -5.77 -2.62
CA THR A 35 13.51 -5.60 -2.46
C THR A 35 13.84 -5.41 -0.99
N GLU A 36 15.11 -5.24 -0.68
CA GLU A 36 15.49 -4.76 0.63
C GLU A 36 14.95 -3.34 0.81
N ASN A 37 14.42 -3.03 1.97
CA ASN A 37 13.82 -1.74 2.27
C ASN A 37 12.70 -1.38 1.29
N PRO A 38 11.64 -2.20 1.20
CA PRO A 38 10.60 -1.98 0.19
C PRO A 38 9.95 -0.61 0.30
N TRP A 39 9.66 -0.15 1.51
CA TRP A 39 8.98 1.12 1.68
C TRP A 39 9.86 2.31 1.27
N GLU A 40 11.15 2.25 1.52
CA GLU A 40 12.07 3.32 1.13
C GLU A 40 12.20 3.45 -0.38
N ASN A 41 12.00 2.35 -1.09
CA ASN A 41 12.10 2.31 -2.55
C ASN A 41 10.74 2.42 -3.23
N ARG A 42 9.73 2.84 -2.51
CA ARG A 42 8.39 2.96 -3.07
C ARG A 42 8.32 4.02 -4.16
N GLN A 43 7.34 3.85 -5.05
CA GLN A 43 7.07 4.80 -6.11
C GLN A 43 5.60 5.18 -6.08
N PRO A 44 5.26 6.42 -6.50
CA PRO A 44 3.87 6.81 -6.59
C PRO A 44 3.11 5.88 -7.51
N PHE A 45 1.90 5.52 -7.11
CA PHE A 45 1.06 4.64 -7.89
C PHE A 45 -0.31 5.28 -8.08
N HIS A 46 -0.79 5.30 -9.31
CA HIS A 46 -2.09 5.87 -9.65
C HIS A 46 -2.99 4.77 -10.18
N PRO A 47 -3.93 4.28 -9.36
CA PRO A 47 -4.87 3.26 -9.83
C PRO A 47 -5.69 3.77 -11.01
N THR A 48 -5.94 2.88 -11.97
CA THR A 48 -6.80 3.16 -13.12
C THR A 48 -7.96 2.17 -13.11
N GLU A 49 -8.87 2.32 -14.06
CA GLU A 49 -9.99 1.40 -14.19
C GLU A 49 -9.55 -0.04 -14.48
N GLU A 50 -8.37 -0.19 -15.07
CA GLU A 50 -7.81 -1.50 -15.38
C GLU A 50 -7.03 -2.11 -14.22
N THR A 51 -6.80 -1.33 -13.16
CA THR A 51 -6.05 -1.81 -12.00
C THR A 51 -6.92 -2.75 -11.18
N GLU A 52 -6.41 -3.93 -10.89
CA GLU A 52 -7.07 -4.91 -10.05
C GLU A 52 -6.33 -5.00 -8.71
N LEU A 53 -6.82 -4.28 -7.72
CA LEU A 53 -6.26 -4.32 -6.38
C LEU A 53 -7.07 -5.27 -5.51
N GLU A 54 -6.37 -6.23 -4.91
CA GLU A 54 -6.95 -7.18 -3.99
C GLU A 54 -6.43 -6.89 -2.59
N PRO A 55 -7.32 -6.62 -1.62
CA PRO A 55 -6.85 -6.37 -0.26
C PRO A 55 -6.24 -7.61 0.37
N VAL A 56 -5.20 -7.40 1.16
CA VAL A 56 -4.53 -8.49 1.88
C VAL A 56 -4.58 -8.22 3.37
N PRO A 57 -4.47 -9.27 4.20
CA PRO A 57 -4.47 -9.10 5.65
C PRO A 57 -3.37 -8.18 6.15
N GLY A 58 -3.68 -7.43 7.19
CA GLY A 58 -2.76 -6.43 7.73
C GLY A 58 -1.47 -6.98 8.30
N HIS A 59 -1.40 -8.28 8.60
CA HIS A 59 -0.18 -8.87 9.13
C HIS A 59 0.96 -8.88 8.10
N TYR A 60 0.67 -8.68 6.84
CA TYR A 60 1.71 -8.55 5.81
C TYR A 60 2.52 -7.26 5.91
N ARG A 61 2.13 -6.34 6.80
CA ARG A 61 2.91 -5.13 7.04
C ARG A 61 4.36 -5.42 7.37
N CYS A 62 4.60 -6.45 8.18
CA CYS A 62 5.95 -6.78 8.60
C CYS A 62 6.83 -7.19 7.42
N MET A 63 6.22 -7.77 6.40
CA MET A 63 6.94 -8.19 5.20
C MET A 63 7.38 -7.01 4.34
N LEU A 64 6.64 -5.91 4.43
CA LEU A 64 6.90 -4.73 3.63
C LEU A 64 7.73 -3.68 4.37
N ASP A 65 8.06 -3.96 5.64
CA ASP A 65 8.87 -3.07 6.48
C ASP A 65 8.29 -1.65 6.53
N LEU A 66 6.99 -1.56 6.72
CA LEU A 66 6.30 -0.28 6.76
C LEU A 66 6.60 0.45 8.07
N PRO A 67 6.74 1.79 8.04
CA PRO A 67 7.06 2.58 9.22
C PRO A 67 5.86 2.83 10.14
N PHE A 68 4.71 2.30 9.81
CA PHE A 68 3.49 2.54 10.57
C PHE A 68 2.63 1.29 10.68
#